data_b464136b59b8246c797082dfd43138af
#
_entry.id   b464136b59b8246c797082dfd43138af
#
_cell.length_a   1.000
_cell.length_b   1.000
_cell.length_c   1.000
_cell.angle_alpha   90.00
_cell.angle_beta   90.00
_cell.angle_gamma   90.00
#
_symmetry.space_group_name_H-M   'P 1'
#
loop_
_entity.id
_entity.type
_entity.pdbx_description
1 polymer ?
#
loop_
_entity_poly.entity_id
_entity_poly.type
_entity_poly.pdbx_seq_one_letter_code
_entity_poly.pdbx_strand_id
1 'polypeptide(L)'
;MLDREGFRPNVGIILLNSHNEVWWGKRVREHSWQFPQGGIKYGETPEQAMYRELEEEIGLKPEHVKIVGRTRDWLRYEVPDHFIKREIRGHYRGQKQIWFLLRMCARDCDVNLRVTDHPEFDAWRWHEYWVPLDVVIEFKREVYQRALQELSRFLSWPPHGDRRHNSRYLRQPRNQPGTPANRQQPAKAAPQPAAPEAEPDCGEVRLAVPAKG
;
A
#
# COMPACT_ATOMS: atom_id res chain seq x y z
N MET A 1 -15.06 2.71 14.63
CA MET A 1 -15.01 3.33 15.97
C MET A 1 -13.75 4.19 16.01
N LEU A 2 -13.82 5.39 16.62
CA LEU A 2 -12.64 6.22 16.85
C LEU A 2 -12.10 5.96 18.25
N ASP A 3 -10.79 6.14 18.44
CA ASP A 3 -10.22 6.16 19.78
C ASP A 3 -10.48 7.52 20.47
N ARG A 4 -9.99 7.68 21.72
CA ARG A 4 -10.19 8.90 22.52
C ARG A 4 -9.51 10.13 21.92
N GLU A 5 -8.53 9.95 21.03
CA GLU A 5 -7.78 11.01 20.37
C GLU A 5 -8.34 11.35 18.98
N GLY A 6 -9.41 10.68 18.53
CA GLY A 6 -10.04 10.90 17.24
C GLY A 6 -9.42 10.11 16.08
N PHE A 7 -8.54 9.13 16.36
CA PHE A 7 -7.97 8.28 15.32
C PHE A 7 -8.77 6.99 15.13
N ARG A 8 -8.94 6.58 13.86
CA ARG A 8 -9.54 5.29 13.51
C ARG A 8 -8.46 4.21 13.53
N PRO A 9 -8.60 3.16 14.34
CA PRO A 9 -7.73 1.99 14.26
C PRO A 9 -7.86 1.30 12.90
N ASN A 10 -6.71 0.96 12.30
CA ASN A 10 -6.62 0.46 10.94
C ASN A 10 -5.43 -0.49 10.81
N VAL A 11 -5.41 -1.32 9.78
CA VAL A 11 -4.26 -2.13 9.39
C VAL A 11 -3.79 -1.72 8.00
N GLY A 12 -2.48 -1.76 7.77
CA GLY A 12 -1.87 -1.63 6.45
C GLY A 12 -1.15 -2.92 6.09
N ILE A 13 -1.15 -3.27 4.81
CA ILE A 13 -0.60 -4.53 4.30
C ILE A 13 0.45 -4.24 3.24
N ILE A 14 1.68 -4.66 3.49
CA ILE A 14 2.76 -4.69 2.50
C ILE A 14 2.93 -6.13 2.09
N LEU A 15 2.40 -6.50 0.91
CA LEU A 15 2.53 -7.83 0.35
C LEU A 15 3.73 -7.89 -0.59
N LEU A 16 4.60 -8.88 -0.37
CA LEU A 16 5.81 -9.11 -1.15
C LEU A 16 5.68 -10.34 -2.05
N ASN A 17 6.23 -10.26 -3.25
CA ASN A 17 6.54 -11.44 -4.06
C ASN A 17 7.91 -12.03 -3.69
N SER A 18 8.34 -13.09 -4.40
CA SER A 18 9.63 -13.76 -4.19
C SER A 18 10.86 -12.86 -4.44
N HIS A 19 10.70 -11.78 -5.19
CA HIS A 19 11.77 -10.82 -5.55
C HIS A 19 11.85 -9.62 -4.60
N ASN A 20 11.06 -9.60 -3.50
CA ASN A 20 10.89 -8.47 -2.59
C ASN A 20 10.24 -7.23 -3.24
N GLU A 21 9.56 -7.39 -4.36
CA GLU A 21 8.71 -6.35 -4.90
C GLU A 21 7.40 -6.30 -4.11
N VAL A 22 6.82 -5.11 -3.99
CA VAL A 22 5.58 -4.86 -3.26
C VAL A 22 4.39 -4.82 -4.19
N TRP A 23 3.29 -5.43 -3.76
CA TRP A 23 2.00 -5.30 -4.41
C TRP A 23 1.49 -3.87 -4.26
N TRP A 24 1.10 -3.24 -5.37
CA TRP A 24 0.67 -1.84 -5.41
C TRP A 24 -0.61 -1.70 -6.19
N GLY A 25 -1.70 -1.29 -5.53
CA GLY A 25 -3.05 -1.24 -6.11
C GLY A 25 -3.47 0.16 -6.53
N LYS A 26 -4.13 0.26 -7.68
CA LYS A 26 -4.79 1.46 -8.17
C LYS A 26 -6.23 1.49 -7.67
N ARG A 27 -6.61 2.56 -6.98
CA ARG A 27 -7.96 2.72 -6.45
C ARG A 27 -8.99 2.92 -7.57
N VAL A 28 -10.14 2.25 -7.41
CA VAL A 28 -11.27 2.38 -8.35
C VAL A 28 -11.69 3.85 -8.47
N ARG A 29 -11.84 4.33 -9.71
CA ARG A 29 -12.28 5.68 -10.07
C ARG A 29 -11.36 6.81 -9.58
N GLU A 30 -10.16 6.47 -9.12
CA GLU A 30 -9.16 7.45 -8.69
C GLU A 30 -7.85 7.25 -9.46
N HIS A 31 -7.04 8.31 -9.55
CA HIS A 31 -5.67 8.21 -10.08
C HIS A 31 -4.66 7.91 -8.97
N SER A 32 -5.14 7.50 -7.80
CA SER A 32 -4.30 7.21 -6.64
C SER A 32 -3.98 5.73 -6.53
N TRP A 33 -2.76 5.45 -6.09
CA TRP A 33 -2.26 4.12 -5.84
C TRP A 33 -1.93 3.97 -4.36
N GLN A 34 -2.21 2.81 -3.78
CA GLN A 34 -1.93 2.56 -2.36
C GLN A 34 -1.73 1.08 -2.04
N PHE A 35 -1.20 0.81 -0.85
CA PHE A 35 -1.23 -0.51 -0.25
C PHE A 35 -2.64 -0.87 0.21
N PRO A 36 -3.00 -2.18 0.25
CA PRO A 36 -4.23 -2.65 0.89
C PRO A 36 -4.25 -2.22 2.35
N GLN A 37 -5.41 -1.76 2.81
CA GLN A 37 -5.57 -1.24 4.16
C GLN A 37 -7.04 -1.15 4.57
N GLY A 38 -7.35 -1.44 5.82
CA GLY A 38 -8.73 -1.26 6.27
C GLY A 38 -8.91 -1.13 7.77
N GLY A 39 -10.12 -0.77 8.17
CA GLY A 39 -10.46 -0.49 9.55
C GLY A 39 -10.62 -1.75 10.39
N ILE A 40 -10.09 -1.73 11.60
CA ILE A 40 -10.30 -2.79 12.59
C ILE A 40 -11.72 -2.68 13.13
N LYS A 41 -12.51 -3.76 13.03
CA LYS A 41 -13.87 -3.84 13.54
C LYS A 41 -13.87 -4.08 15.06
N TYR A 42 -14.99 -3.82 15.72
CA TYR A 42 -15.13 -4.06 17.17
C TYR A 42 -14.91 -5.54 17.49
N GLY A 43 -14.06 -5.82 18.48
CA GLY A 43 -13.71 -7.19 18.88
C GLY A 43 -12.68 -7.90 17.99
N GLU A 44 -12.25 -7.25 16.89
CA GLU A 44 -11.28 -7.80 15.96
C GLU A 44 -9.85 -7.46 16.39
N THR A 45 -8.94 -8.42 16.32
CA THR A 45 -7.51 -8.16 16.49
C THR A 45 -6.94 -7.55 15.20
N PRO A 46 -5.80 -6.83 15.25
CA PRO A 46 -5.15 -6.33 14.05
C PRO A 46 -4.83 -7.42 13.02
N GLU A 47 -4.48 -8.63 13.45
CA GLU A 47 -4.18 -9.75 12.56
C GLU A 47 -5.45 -10.28 11.87
N GLN A 48 -6.56 -10.38 12.59
CA GLN A 48 -7.86 -10.76 12.00
C GLN A 48 -8.31 -9.72 10.99
N ALA A 49 -8.18 -8.44 11.31
CA ALA A 49 -8.49 -7.34 10.39
C ALA A 49 -7.62 -7.41 9.13
N MET A 50 -6.33 -7.69 9.29
CA MET A 50 -5.39 -7.81 8.17
C MET A 50 -5.81 -8.93 7.20
N TYR A 51 -6.15 -10.13 7.71
CA TYR A 51 -6.59 -11.23 6.85
C TYR A 51 -7.93 -10.95 6.17
N ARG A 52 -8.87 -10.34 6.87
CA ARG A 52 -10.16 -9.96 6.29
C ARG A 52 -10.00 -8.91 5.18
N GLU A 53 -9.22 -7.85 5.41
CA GLU A 53 -8.97 -6.82 4.39
C GLU A 53 -8.18 -7.39 3.19
N LEU A 54 -7.24 -8.31 3.44
CA LEU A 54 -6.53 -9.02 2.39
C LEU A 54 -7.49 -9.80 1.47
N GLU A 55 -8.46 -10.50 2.06
CA GLU A 55 -9.47 -11.25 1.30
C GLU A 55 -10.47 -10.32 0.62
N GLU A 56 -11.00 -9.31 1.33
CA GLU A 56 -12.01 -8.38 0.81
C GLU A 56 -11.46 -7.53 -0.36
N GLU A 57 -10.20 -7.07 -0.30
CA GLU A 57 -9.62 -6.13 -1.27
C GLU A 57 -8.88 -6.80 -2.44
N ILE A 58 -8.21 -7.94 -2.20
CA ILE A 58 -7.36 -8.58 -3.23
C ILE A 58 -7.58 -10.09 -3.37
N GLY A 59 -8.55 -10.68 -2.66
CA GLY A 59 -9.00 -12.07 -2.84
C GLY A 59 -8.06 -13.12 -2.26
N LEU A 60 -7.00 -12.73 -1.57
CA LEU A 60 -6.05 -13.67 -0.99
C LEU A 60 -6.46 -14.08 0.42
N LYS A 61 -6.40 -15.39 0.68
CA LYS A 61 -6.72 -16.01 1.96
C LYS A 61 -5.46 -16.24 2.81
N PRO A 62 -5.62 -16.59 4.11
CA PRO A 62 -4.48 -16.85 4.99
C PRO A 62 -3.46 -17.87 4.45
N GLU A 63 -3.93 -18.92 3.76
CA GLU A 63 -3.07 -19.94 3.15
C GLU A 63 -2.22 -19.45 1.97
N HIS A 64 -2.60 -18.31 1.38
CA HIS A 64 -1.90 -17.69 0.26
C HIS A 64 -0.73 -16.80 0.68
N VAL A 65 -0.58 -16.55 1.98
CA VAL A 65 0.43 -15.63 2.49
C VAL A 65 1.11 -16.13 3.77
N LYS A 66 2.31 -15.62 4.02
CA LYS A 66 3.02 -15.83 5.28
C LYS A 66 3.35 -14.49 5.91
N ILE A 67 3.01 -14.29 7.18
CA ILE A 67 3.42 -13.11 7.94
C ILE A 67 4.95 -13.17 8.12
N VAL A 68 5.64 -12.14 7.64
CA VAL A 68 7.09 -11.97 7.76
C VAL A 68 7.41 -11.08 8.97
N GLY A 69 6.58 -10.06 9.20
CA GLY A 69 6.72 -9.15 10.32
C GLY A 69 5.57 -8.17 10.43
N ARG A 70 5.57 -7.40 11.48
CA ARG A 70 4.66 -6.26 11.68
C ARG A 70 5.38 -5.12 12.37
N THR A 71 4.83 -3.91 12.30
CA THR A 71 5.31 -2.78 13.08
C THR A 71 5.07 -3.04 14.58
N ARG A 72 6.00 -2.58 15.41
CA ARG A 72 5.92 -2.73 16.86
C ARG A 72 4.79 -1.88 17.41
N ASP A 73 4.74 -0.63 16.97
CA ASP A 73 3.85 0.40 17.49
C ASP A 73 2.84 0.86 16.44
N TRP A 74 1.79 1.54 16.91
CA TRP A 74 0.83 2.22 16.07
C TRP A 74 1.48 3.42 15.36
N LEU A 75 1.44 3.42 14.04
CA LEU A 75 1.84 4.55 13.22
C LEU A 75 0.61 5.42 12.94
N ARG A 76 0.72 6.73 13.15
CA ARG A 76 -0.41 7.67 13.01
C ARG A 76 -0.15 8.64 11.89
N TYR A 77 -1.23 9.03 11.21
CA TYR A 77 -1.24 10.17 10.31
C TYR A 77 -2.56 10.92 10.43
N GLU A 78 -2.52 12.22 10.22
CA GLU A 78 -3.70 13.07 10.18
C GLU A 78 -4.18 13.21 8.73
N VAL A 79 -5.51 13.24 8.57
CA VAL A 79 -6.14 13.45 7.28
C VAL A 79 -6.53 14.92 7.19
N PRO A 80 -6.07 15.67 6.15
CA PRO A 80 -6.44 17.06 5.98
C PRO A 80 -7.96 17.24 5.86
N ASP A 81 -8.50 18.32 6.41
CA ASP A 81 -9.95 18.58 6.54
C ASP A 81 -10.72 18.46 5.23
N HIS A 82 -10.11 18.83 4.10
CA HIS A 82 -10.77 18.77 2.80
C HIS A 82 -10.95 17.32 2.27
N PHE A 83 -10.26 16.34 2.84
CA PHE A 83 -10.49 14.91 2.57
C PHE A 83 -11.46 14.25 3.55
N ILE A 84 -11.86 14.97 4.61
CA ILE A 84 -12.76 14.44 5.64
C ILE A 84 -14.21 14.70 5.22
N LYS A 85 -15.05 13.65 5.26
CA LYS A 85 -16.48 13.77 5.04
C LYS A 85 -17.10 14.75 6.06
N ARG A 86 -18.02 15.58 5.61
CA ARG A 86 -18.60 16.68 6.40
C ARG A 86 -19.22 16.21 7.71
N GLU A 87 -19.84 15.02 7.70
CA GLU A 87 -20.57 14.44 8.82
C GLU A 87 -19.69 14.04 10.00
N ILE A 88 -18.39 13.77 9.75
CA ILE A 88 -17.44 13.33 10.78
C ILE A 88 -16.35 14.37 11.06
N ARG A 89 -16.43 15.54 10.39
CA ARG A 89 -15.46 16.63 10.57
C ARG A 89 -15.50 17.15 12.00
N GLY A 90 -14.32 17.34 12.59
CA GLY A 90 -14.16 17.79 13.99
C GLY A 90 -14.04 16.66 15.02
N HIS A 91 -14.49 15.43 14.69
CA HIS A 91 -14.29 14.24 15.56
C HIS A 91 -13.23 13.30 15.02
N TYR A 92 -13.11 13.20 13.71
CA TYR A 92 -12.13 12.35 13.04
C TYR A 92 -10.88 13.18 12.72
N ARG A 93 -9.73 12.76 13.24
CA ARG A 93 -8.43 13.38 12.96
C ARG A 93 -7.65 12.63 11.89
N GLY A 94 -7.75 11.31 11.87
CA GLY A 94 -6.95 10.49 10.97
C GLY A 94 -6.99 9.03 11.34
N GLN A 95 -5.94 8.31 10.97
CA GLN A 95 -5.83 6.88 11.24
C GLN A 95 -4.60 6.57 12.08
N LYS A 96 -4.70 5.52 12.89
CA LYS A 96 -3.57 4.84 13.51
C LYS A 96 -3.51 3.42 12.98
N GLN A 97 -2.35 3.00 12.51
CA GLN A 97 -2.19 1.76 11.75
C GLN A 97 -1.12 0.85 12.35
N ILE A 98 -1.43 -0.45 12.43
CA ILE A 98 -0.43 -1.51 12.52
C ILE A 98 -0.19 -2.01 11.10
N TRP A 99 1.07 -2.05 10.68
CA TRP A 99 1.46 -2.51 9.36
C TRP A 99 2.01 -3.93 9.40
N PHE A 100 1.54 -4.75 8.49
CA PHE A 100 2.00 -6.12 8.31
C PHE A 100 2.83 -6.25 7.04
N LEU A 101 3.92 -6.97 7.12
CA LEU A 101 4.72 -7.42 5.98
C LEU A 101 4.39 -8.88 5.72
N LEU A 102 3.82 -9.16 4.57
CA LEU A 102 3.43 -10.49 4.15
C LEU A 102 4.29 -10.96 2.98
N ARG A 103 4.55 -12.26 2.91
CA ARG A 103 5.14 -12.93 1.75
C ARG A 103 4.04 -13.69 1.03
N MET A 104 3.81 -13.42 -0.25
CA MET A 104 2.91 -14.18 -1.10
C MET A 104 3.48 -15.58 -1.34
N CYS A 105 2.68 -16.60 -1.09
CA CYS A 105 2.97 -18.01 -1.33
C CYS A 105 2.09 -18.58 -2.47
N ALA A 106 1.20 -17.76 -3.01
CA ALA A 106 0.31 -18.06 -4.12
C ALA A 106 0.87 -17.51 -5.45
N ARG A 107 0.14 -17.70 -6.54
CA ARG A 107 0.50 -17.17 -7.87
C ARG A 107 -0.21 -15.83 -8.10
N ASP A 108 0.28 -15.03 -9.03
CA ASP A 108 -0.32 -13.75 -9.40
C ASP A 108 -1.79 -13.90 -9.86
N CYS A 109 -2.13 -14.99 -10.54
CA CYS A 109 -3.50 -15.29 -10.98
C CYS A 109 -4.46 -15.64 -9.82
N ASP A 110 -3.96 -15.87 -8.61
CA ASP A 110 -4.80 -16.08 -7.43
C ASP A 110 -5.28 -14.74 -6.82
N VAL A 111 -4.73 -13.60 -7.27
CA VAL A 111 -5.22 -12.26 -6.93
C VAL A 111 -6.55 -12.00 -7.63
N ASN A 112 -7.57 -11.65 -6.86
CA ASN A 112 -8.90 -11.35 -7.36
C ASN A 112 -9.43 -10.04 -6.76
N LEU A 113 -9.49 -8.98 -7.57
CA LEU A 113 -9.98 -7.67 -7.16
C LEU A 113 -11.52 -7.57 -7.12
N ARG A 114 -12.23 -8.62 -7.54
CA ARG A 114 -13.71 -8.64 -7.66
C ARG A 114 -14.37 -9.62 -6.69
N VAL A 115 -13.80 -9.79 -5.50
CA VAL A 115 -14.35 -10.66 -4.46
C VAL A 115 -15.61 -10.05 -3.86
N THR A 116 -15.71 -8.73 -3.83
CA THR A 116 -16.84 -7.98 -3.27
C THR A 116 -17.53 -7.15 -4.36
N ASP A 117 -18.81 -6.79 -4.13
CA ASP A 117 -19.59 -5.92 -5.02
C ASP A 117 -19.05 -4.47 -5.07
N HIS A 118 -18.18 -4.11 -4.11
CA HIS A 118 -17.58 -2.79 -4.01
C HIS A 118 -16.05 -2.89 -3.96
N PRO A 119 -15.40 -3.23 -5.09
CA PRO A 119 -13.95 -3.39 -5.14
C PRO A 119 -13.24 -2.07 -4.79
N GLU A 120 -12.17 -2.17 -4.01
CA GLU A 120 -11.33 -1.01 -3.66
C GLU A 120 -10.35 -0.67 -4.80
N PHE A 121 -9.89 -1.69 -5.54
CA PHE A 121 -8.90 -1.57 -6.60
C PHE A 121 -9.44 -2.04 -7.96
N ASP A 122 -9.02 -1.38 -9.05
CA ASP A 122 -9.35 -1.76 -10.44
C ASP A 122 -8.14 -2.28 -11.23
N ALA A 123 -6.94 -2.06 -10.72
CA ALA A 123 -5.69 -2.56 -11.28
C ALA A 123 -4.64 -2.73 -10.17
N TRP A 124 -3.62 -3.53 -10.44
CA TRP A 124 -2.48 -3.70 -9.56
C TRP A 124 -1.22 -4.03 -10.34
N ARG A 125 -0.06 -3.91 -9.67
CA ARG A 125 1.24 -4.31 -10.21
C ARG A 125 2.25 -4.55 -9.09
N TRP A 126 3.32 -5.25 -9.39
CA TRP A 126 4.50 -5.32 -8.56
C TRP A 126 5.36 -4.07 -8.74
N HIS A 127 5.97 -3.61 -7.68
CA HIS A 127 6.87 -2.47 -7.68
C HIS A 127 8.06 -2.70 -6.76
N GLU A 128 9.18 -2.06 -7.06
CA GLU A 128 10.31 -2.03 -6.13
C GLU A 128 9.86 -1.49 -4.75
N TYR A 129 10.42 -2.07 -3.69
CA TYR A 129 9.99 -1.86 -2.30
C TYR A 129 9.83 -0.39 -1.88
N TRP A 130 10.67 0.51 -2.42
CA TRP A 130 10.67 1.92 -2.02
C TRP A 130 9.86 2.85 -2.93
N VAL A 131 9.50 2.43 -4.11
CA VAL A 131 8.76 3.25 -5.09
C VAL A 131 7.43 3.82 -4.55
N PRO A 132 6.67 3.11 -3.69
CA PRO A 132 5.46 3.67 -3.09
C PRO A 132 5.65 5.02 -2.40
N LEU A 133 6.84 5.33 -1.87
CA LEU A 133 7.12 6.62 -1.23
C LEU A 133 7.14 7.80 -2.20
N ASP A 134 7.42 7.56 -3.47
CA ASP A 134 7.50 8.62 -4.49
C ASP A 134 6.10 8.97 -5.06
N VAL A 135 5.13 8.05 -4.94
CA VAL A 135 3.82 8.16 -5.60
C VAL A 135 2.63 8.21 -4.64
N VAL A 136 2.82 7.92 -3.35
CA VAL A 136 1.74 8.02 -2.37
C VAL A 136 1.36 9.47 -2.11
N ILE A 137 0.08 9.71 -1.80
CA ILE A 137 -0.43 11.04 -1.43
C ILE A 137 0.34 11.60 -0.22
N GLU A 138 0.65 12.90 -0.25
CA GLU A 138 1.59 13.56 0.66
C GLU A 138 1.31 13.28 2.14
N PHE A 139 0.08 13.43 2.61
CA PHE A 139 -0.25 13.23 4.02
C PHE A 139 -0.09 11.78 4.53
N LYS A 140 0.08 10.80 3.64
CA LYS A 140 0.40 9.41 3.97
C LYS A 140 1.89 9.09 3.85
N ARG A 141 2.70 9.97 3.28
CA ARG A 141 4.12 9.69 2.99
C ARG A 141 4.91 9.31 4.24
N GLU A 142 4.74 10.05 5.34
CA GLU A 142 5.48 9.79 6.59
C GLU A 142 5.14 8.42 7.18
N VAL A 143 3.86 8.06 7.25
CA VAL A 143 3.45 6.75 7.80
C VAL A 143 3.94 5.59 6.93
N TYR A 144 3.91 5.75 5.61
CA TYR A 144 4.48 4.77 4.67
C TYR A 144 5.99 4.64 4.85
N GLN A 145 6.71 5.75 4.94
CA GLN A 145 8.15 5.76 5.16
C GLN A 145 8.52 5.02 6.46
N ARG A 146 7.85 5.33 7.55
CA ARG A 146 8.09 4.67 8.85
C ARG A 146 7.80 3.17 8.77
N ALA A 147 6.68 2.76 8.17
CA ALA A 147 6.32 1.37 8.01
C ALA A 147 7.35 0.61 7.15
N LEU A 148 7.69 1.13 5.98
CA LEU A 148 8.68 0.52 5.08
C LEU A 148 10.07 0.46 5.73
N GLN A 149 10.52 1.50 6.41
CA GLN A 149 11.80 1.51 7.11
C GLN A 149 11.86 0.48 8.23
N GLU A 150 10.82 0.42 9.07
CA GLU A 150 10.78 -0.54 10.18
C GLU A 150 10.73 -1.99 9.67
N LEU A 151 9.97 -2.25 8.61
CA LEU A 151 9.76 -3.59 8.08
C LEU A 151 10.86 -4.06 7.13
N SER A 152 11.66 -3.16 6.57
CA SER A 152 12.78 -3.51 5.68
C SER A 152 13.82 -4.44 6.32
N ARG A 153 13.93 -4.45 7.65
CA ARG A 153 14.81 -5.37 8.40
C ARG A 153 14.48 -6.87 8.19
N PHE A 154 13.25 -7.16 7.78
CA PHE A 154 12.80 -8.52 7.52
C PHE A 154 13.01 -8.97 6.07
N LEU A 155 13.50 -8.07 5.19
CA LEU A 155 13.81 -8.43 3.82
C LEU A 155 15.12 -9.19 3.77
N SER A 156 15.07 -10.41 3.25
CA SER A 156 16.30 -11.16 2.90
C SER A 156 16.82 -10.60 1.58
N TRP A 157 17.72 -9.63 1.63
CA TRP A 157 18.41 -9.13 0.44
C TRP A 157 19.46 -10.16 0.01
N PRO A 158 19.55 -10.51 -1.28
CA PRO A 158 20.67 -11.28 -1.78
C PRO A 158 21.97 -10.51 -1.50
N PRO A 159 23.09 -11.18 -1.18
CA PRO A 159 24.32 -10.55 -0.72
C PRO A 159 24.96 -9.54 -1.69
N HIS A 160 24.48 -9.43 -2.92
CA HIS A 160 25.04 -8.55 -3.97
C HIS A 160 23.97 -7.80 -4.82
N GLY A 161 22.82 -7.45 -4.26
CA GLY A 161 21.81 -6.61 -4.93
C GLY A 161 21.99 -5.13 -4.59
N ASP A 162 22.12 -4.34 -5.60
CA ASP A 162 22.34 -2.89 -5.70
C ASP A 162 21.99 -2.04 -4.45
N ARG A 163 23.01 -1.71 -3.66
CA ARG A 163 22.89 -0.83 -2.48
C ARG A 163 22.57 0.62 -2.83
N ARG A 164 22.49 1.00 -4.12
CA ARG A 164 22.40 2.40 -4.54
C ARG A 164 21.01 3.00 -4.32
N HIS A 165 19.95 2.21 -4.44
CA HIS A 165 18.58 2.70 -4.24
C HIS A 165 18.22 2.87 -2.76
N ASN A 166 18.77 2.04 -1.89
CA ASN A 166 18.47 2.02 -0.45
C ASN A 166 19.02 3.25 0.31
N SER A 167 20.09 3.86 -0.20
CA SER A 167 20.77 5.00 0.46
C SER A 167 19.93 6.28 0.50
N ARG A 168 19.00 6.48 -0.45
CA ARG A 168 18.17 7.68 -0.57
C ARG A 168 17.15 7.80 0.55
N TYR A 169 16.55 6.69 0.99
CA TYR A 169 15.46 6.65 1.95
C TYR A 169 15.91 6.40 3.40
N LEU A 170 17.13 5.91 3.59
CA LEU A 170 17.68 5.63 4.93
C LEU A 170 18.39 6.84 5.57
N ARG A 171 18.61 7.93 4.81
CA ARG A 171 19.18 9.17 5.37
C ARG A 171 18.08 9.96 6.07
N GLN A 172 18.09 9.98 7.40
CA GLN A 172 17.36 10.99 8.17
C GLN A 172 17.85 12.37 7.75
N PRO A 173 16.96 13.36 7.57
CA PRO A 173 17.40 14.74 7.40
C PRO A 173 18.14 15.18 8.68
N ARG A 174 19.44 15.41 8.58
CA ARG A 174 20.17 16.14 9.61
C ARG A 174 19.59 17.54 9.65
N ASN A 175 19.01 17.93 10.77
CA ASN A 175 18.70 19.33 11.08
C ASN A 175 19.97 20.16 10.88
N GLN A 176 20.03 20.93 9.79
CA GLN A 176 20.97 22.02 9.66
C GLN A 176 20.20 23.33 9.85
N PRO A 177 20.72 24.22 10.72
CA PRO A 177 20.17 25.57 10.86
C PRO A 177 20.41 26.38 9.58
N GLY A 178 19.44 27.19 9.23
CA GLY A 178 19.24 27.85 7.96
C GLY A 178 20.39 28.72 7.43
N THR A 179 20.39 28.79 6.10
CA THR A 179 20.97 29.92 5.34
C THR A 179 20.01 30.24 4.17
N PRO A 180 19.79 31.51 3.82
CA PRO A 180 18.62 31.93 3.04
C PRO A 180 18.77 31.77 1.53
N ALA A 181 17.60 31.79 0.91
CA ALA A 181 17.34 31.66 -0.52
C ALA A 181 18.10 32.64 -1.43
N ASN A 182 18.50 32.20 -2.58
CA ASN A 182 18.16 32.82 -3.88
C ASN A 182 18.72 32.01 -5.07
N ARG A 183 17.87 31.56 -5.97
CA ARG A 183 17.93 31.68 -7.45
C ARG A 183 16.96 30.76 -8.14
N GLN A 184 16.06 31.39 -8.83
CA GLN A 184 15.18 30.79 -9.84
C GLN A 184 16.00 30.22 -11.00
N GLN A 185 15.69 28.98 -11.43
CA GLN A 185 15.98 28.50 -12.78
C GLN A 185 14.80 27.65 -13.28
N PRO A 186 14.49 27.69 -14.60
CA PRO A 186 13.21 27.25 -15.14
C PRO A 186 13.10 25.73 -15.29
N ALA A 187 11.87 25.23 -15.18
CA ALA A 187 11.49 23.85 -15.33
C ALA A 187 11.81 23.29 -16.73
N LYS A 188 12.52 22.16 -16.76
CA LYS A 188 12.60 21.28 -17.92
C LYS A 188 11.44 20.29 -17.89
N ALA A 189 10.76 20.17 -19.02
CA ALA A 189 9.62 19.29 -19.25
C ALA A 189 9.97 17.83 -18.94
N ALA A 190 9.01 17.14 -18.27
CA ALA A 190 9.06 15.71 -17.99
C ALA A 190 8.85 14.89 -19.27
N PRO A 191 9.53 13.75 -19.45
CA PRO A 191 9.26 12.84 -20.55
C PRO A 191 7.93 12.10 -20.35
N GLN A 192 7.18 11.93 -21.41
CA GLN A 192 5.92 11.18 -21.46
C GLN A 192 6.16 9.69 -21.14
N PRO A 193 5.23 9.03 -20.44
CA PRO A 193 5.34 7.61 -20.17
C PRO A 193 5.11 6.78 -21.43
N ALA A 194 5.98 5.78 -21.63
CA ALA A 194 5.85 4.76 -22.66
C ALA A 194 4.57 3.93 -22.50
N ALA A 195 4.02 3.44 -23.61
CA ALA A 195 2.84 2.62 -23.69
C ALA A 195 2.99 1.30 -22.88
N PRO A 196 1.89 0.71 -22.36
CA PRO A 196 1.95 -0.49 -21.56
C PRO A 196 2.35 -1.70 -22.41
N GLU A 197 3.34 -2.45 -21.93
CA GLU A 197 3.66 -3.78 -22.44
C GLU A 197 2.55 -4.77 -22.08
N ALA A 198 2.33 -5.73 -23.00
CA ALA A 198 1.23 -6.67 -23.01
C ALA A 198 1.15 -7.53 -21.73
N GLU A 199 -0.09 -7.74 -21.25
CA GLU A 199 -0.43 -8.66 -20.16
C GLU A 199 -0.02 -10.10 -20.52
N PRO A 200 0.48 -10.89 -19.55
CA PRO A 200 0.61 -12.33 -19.74
C PRO A 200 -0.80 -12.96 -19.77
N ASP A 201 -1.10 -13.60 -20.89
CA ASP A 201 -2.34 -14.33 -21.22
C ASP A 201 -2.62 -15.44 -20.18
N CYS A 202 -3.54 -15.18 -19.26
CA CYS A 202 -4.21 -16.20 -18.46
C CYS A 202 -5.42 -16.66 -19.27
N GLY A 203 -5.26 -17.74 -20.03
CA GLY A 203 -6.21 -18.32 -20.96
C GLY A 203 -7.68 -18.19 -20.56
N GLU A 204 -8.46 -17.69 -21.50
CA GLU A 204 -9.91 -17.49 -21.46
C GLU A 204 -10.63 -18.84 -21.20
N VAL A 205 -11.20 -19.01 -20.00
CA VAL A 205 -12.14 -20.10 -19.73
C VAL A 205 -13.47 -19.71 -20.35
N ARG A 206 -13.73 -20.18 -21.56
CA ARG A 206 -15.04 -20.08 -22.20
C ARG A 206 -16.04 -20.97 -21.46
N LEU A 207 -16.97 -20.36 -20.77
CA LEU A 207 -18.18 -21.04 -20.27
C LEU A 207 -19.08 -21.34 -21.46
N ALA A 208 -19.24 -22.62 -21.77
CA ALA A 208 -20.22 -23.12 -22.72
C ALA A 208 -21.64 -22.93 -22.14
N VAL A 209 -22.48 -22.18 -22.86
CA VAL A 209 -23.91 -22.03 -22.56
C VAL A 209 -24.64 -23.29 -23.09
N PRO A 210 -25.42 -24.00 -22.27
CA PRO A 210 -26.24 -25.09 -22.79
C PRO A 210 -27.43 -24.56 -23.57
N ALA A 211 -27.60 -25.05 -24.80
CA ALA A 211 -28.75 -24.78 -25.63
C ALA A 211 -30.02 -25.41 -24.99
N LYS A 212 -31.08 -24.60 -24.90
CA LYS A 212 -32.41 -25.07 -24.58
C LYS A 212 -33.00 -25.75 -25.84
N GLY A 213 -33.32 -27.03 -25.70
CA GLY A 213 -34.30 -27.72 -26.49
C GLY A 213 -35.58 -27.79 -25.70
#